data_0a9ae9e1da64da0b9ea2fc545c4701d5
#
_entry.id   0a9ae9e1da64da0b9ea2fc545c4701d5
#
_cell.length_a   1.000
_cell.length_b   1.000
_cell.length_c   1.000
_cell.angle_alpha   90.00
_cell.angle_beta   90.00
_cell.angle_gamma   90.00
#
_symmetry.space_group_name_H-M   'P 1'
#
loop_
_entity.id
_entity.type
_entity.pdbx_description
1 polymer ?
#
loop_
_entity_poly.entity_id
_entity_poly.type
_entity_poly.pdbx_seq_one_letter_code
_entity_poly.pdbx_strand_id
1 'polypeptide(L)'
;MLVWERYAENASVGVAGSFTALKRPRHIGRFTELAGRTCVRAKDRASTPIGRAAQRPLLLVDIDGVLSLFGPGEHGTATAPEPAPPGEGSSEAPVSGSFHAIDGIPHFLSSTAAAHLLSLEPFFDLVWASGWEEKANEYLPHLLGLPPELPFLRFGRSRGPGKSTLGHWKLDAIDAYAGERALAWIDDALDATCHEWAGARRSPTLLVGTKPERGLTGREMRQLLGWAGRLAQT
;
A
#
# COMPACT_ATOMS: atom_id res chain seq x y z
N MET A 1 -8.60 -11.86 -14.78
CA MET A 1 -9.02 -12.70 -13.67
C MET A 1 -8.07 -12.38 -12.53
N LEU A 2 -8.57 -11.68 -11.52
CA LEU A 2 -7.74 -11.14 -10.44
C LEU A 2 -7.18 -12.28 -9.61
N VAL A 3 -5.96 -12.12 -9.08
CA VAL A 3 -5.28 -13.07 -8.17
C VAL A 3 -6.23 -13.55 -7.06
N TRP A 4 -7.15 -12.70 -6.63
CA TRP A 4 -8.17 -12.97 -5.61
C TRP A 4 -9.17 -14.08 -5.97
N GLU A 5 -9.68 -14.13 -7.21
CA GLU A 5 -10.66 -15.17 -7.60
C GLU A 5 -10.02 -16.54 -7.71
N ARG A 6 -8.72 -16.63 -7.99
CA ARG A 6 -7.99 -17.91 -8.05
C ARG A 6 -7.69 -18.52 -6.69
N TYR A 7 -7.59 -17.71 -5.62
CA TYR A 7 -7.35 -18.20 -4.26
C TYR A 7 -8.59 -18.88 -3.64
N ALA A 8 -9.80 -18.46 -4.01
CA ALA A 8 -11.04 -18.98 -3.46
C ALA A 8 -11.38 -20.40 -3.93
N GLU A 9 -10.91 -20.83 -5.09
CA GLU A 9 -11.26 -22.13 -5.68
C GLU A 9 -10.39 -23.30 -5.19
N ASN A 10 -9.19 -23.07 -4.64
CA ASN A 10 -8.25 -24.12 -4.26
C ASN A 10 -8.11 -24.39 -2.75
N ALA A 11 -8.93 -23.78 -1.89
CA ALA A 11 -8.84 -23.94 -0.43
C ALA A 11 -9.41 -25.27 0.12
N SER A 12 -9.70 -26.28 -0.72
CA SER A 12 -10.36 -27.53 -0.30
C SER A 12 -9.43 -28.71 -0.07
N VAL A 13 -8.12 -28.57 -0.06
CA VAL A 13 -7.21 -29.68 0.23
C VAL A 13 -6.50 -29.48 1.57
N GLY A 14 -6.86 -30.35 2.52
CA GLY A 14 -6.57 -30.24 3.94
C GLY A 14 -5.09 -30.21 4.33
N VAL A 15 -4.83 -29.33 5.28
CA VAL A 15 -3.71 -29.47 6.23
C VAL A 15 -4.29 -29.32 7.63
N ALA A 16 -4.31 -30.43 8.37
CA ALA A 16 -4.66 -30.45 9.79
C ALA A 16 -3.50 -29.85 10.61
N GLY A 17 -3.59 -28.58 10.91
CA GLY A 17 -2.74 -27.87 11.85
C GLY A 17 -3.62 -27.12 12.84
N SER A 18 -3.46 -27.41 14.16
CA SER A 18 -4.23 -26.79 15.22
C SER A 18 -3.94 -25.29 15.30
N PHE A 19 -4.89 -24.49 14.85
CA PHE A 19 -4.84 -23.04 14.98
C PHE A 19 -5.73 -22.58 16.15
N THR A 20 -5.14 -21.87 17.08
CA THR A 20 -5.85 -21.24 18.19
C THR A 20 -6.55 -19.98 17.69
N ALA A 21 -7.89 -20.04 17.63
CA ALA A 21 -8.71 -18.92 17.23
C ALA A 21 -8.72 -17.83 18.31
N LEU A 22 -8.21 -16.65 18.01
CA LEU A 22 -8.34 -15.46 18.84
C LEU A 22 -9.75 -14.88 18.76
N LYS A 23 -10.47 -14.89 19.89
CA LYS A 23 -11.82 -14.33 20.04
C LYS A 23 -11.79 -12.80 20.01
N ARG A 24 -12.73 -12.22 19.26
CA ARG A 24 -12.99 -10.76 19.18
C ARG A 24 -13.37 -10.18 20.56
N PRO A 25 -12.85 -9.04 20.98
CA PRO A 25 -13.43 -8.28 22.08
C PRO A 25 -14.68 -7.52 21.63
N ARG A 26 -15.79 -7.69 22.39
CA ARG A 26 -17.00 -6.87 22.25
C ARG A 26 -16.80 -5.60 23.06
N HIS A 27 -16.86 -4.44 22.43
CA HIS A 27 -17.00 -3.17 23.13
C HIS A 27 -18.42 -2.62 22.96
N ILE A 28 -19.13 -2.56 24.10
CA ILE A 28 -20.37 -1.79 24.30
C ILE A 28 -19.95 -0.52 25.05
N GLY A 29 -20.24 0.63 24.50
CA GLY A 29 -20.07 1.91 25.19
C GLY A 29 -20.92 2.98 24.51
N ARG A 30 -22.14 3.21 25.09
CA ARG A 30 -22.97 4.39 24.79
C ARG A 30 -22.30 5.62 25.36
N PHE A 31 -22.20 6.69 24.59
CA PHE A 31 -22.02 8.04 25.11
C PHE A 31 -23.15 8.96 24.65
N THR A 32 -23.73 9.59 25.63
CA THR A 32 -24.87 10.52 25.59
C THR A 32 -24.42 11.91 25.09
N GLU A 33 -25.32 12.49 24.34
CA GLU A 33 -25.38 13.83 23.81
C GLU A 33 -25.40 14.90 24.91
N LEU A 34 -24.62 15.97 24.75
CA LEU A 34 -24.85 17.24 25.45
C LEU A 34 -24.65 18.41 24.48
N ALA A 35 -25.77 19.05 24.19
CA ALA A 35 -25.83 20.29 23.40
C ALA A 35 -25.39 21.50 24.22
N GLY A 36 -24.66 22.43 23.62
CA GLY A 36 -24.32 23.72 24.23
C GLY A 36 -23.91 24.74 23.15
N ARG A 37 -24.83 25.61 22.78
CA ARG A 37 -24.69 26.77 21.90
C ARG A 37 -23.65 27.76 22.45
N THR A 38 -22.79 28.32 21.57
CA THR A 38 -22.55 29.78 21.58
C THR A 38 -21.96 30.21 20.25
N CYS A 39 -22.70 31.01 19.51
CA CYS A 39 -22.31 31.65 18.28
C CYS A 39 -21.52 32.93 18.65
N VAL A 40 -20.23 33.00 18.35
CA VAL A 40 -19.45 34.25 18.42
C VAL A 40 -18.97 34.59 17.01
N ARG A 41 -19.52 35.68 16.51
CA ARG A 41 -19.21 36.35 15.25
C ARG A 41 -17.80 36.97 15.36
N ALA A 42 -16.80 36.35 14.76
CA ALA A 42 -15.46 36.89 14.64
C ALA A 42 -15.33 37.71 13.34
N LYS A 43 -14.94 38.94 13.51
CA LYS A 43 -14.66 39.94 12.48
C LYS A 43 -13.54 39.51 11.54
N ASP A 44 -13.72 39.88 10.26
CA ASP A 44 -12.72 39.80 9.20
C ASP A 44 -11.34 40.31 9.68
N ARG A 45 -10.41 39.37 9.81
CA ARG A 45 -8.99 39.66 9.73
C ARG A 45 -8.50 39.08 8.41
N ALA A 46 -8.08 39.99 7.53
CA ALA A 46 -7.34 39.61 6.33
C ALA A 46 -6.18 38.70 6.70
N SER A 47 -6.36 37.40 6.43
CA SER A 47 -5.30 36.40 6.58
C SER A 47 -4.29 36.64 5.46
N THR A 48 -3.14 37.19 5.82
CA THR A 48 -1.92 37.09 5.01
C THR A 48 -1.76 35.61 4.63
N PRO A 49 -1.50 35.26 3.36
CA PRO A 49 -1.27 33.86 3.00
C PRO A 49 0.00 33.39 3.71
N ILE A 50 -0.16 32.65 4.79
CA ILE A 50 0.91 31.88 5.39
C ILE A 50 1.40 30.95 4.28
N GLY A 51 2.68 31.06 3.91
CA GLY A 51 3.30 30.27 2.86
C GLY A 51 2.85 28.82 2.99
N ARG A 52 2.30 28.27 1.90
CA ARG A 52 1.80 26.90 1.81
C ARG A 52 2.98 26.00 2.19
N ALA A 53 3.00 25.50 3.42
CA ALA A 53 3.98 24.49 3.81
C ALA A 53 3.98 23.43 2.71
N ALA A 54 5.14 23.17 2.11
CA ALA A 54 5.25 22.25 0.99
C ALA A 54 4.64 20.92 1.42
N GLN A 55 3.51 20.57 0.82
CA GLN A 55 2.78 19.35 1.14
C GLN A 55 3.65 18.17 0.73
N ARG A 56 3.89 17.22 1.64
CA ARG A 56 4.68 16.03 1.32
C ARG A 56 4.06 15.29 0.12
N PRO A 57 4.89 14.68 -0.75
CA PRO A 57 4.37 13.87 -1.83
C PRO A 57 3.62 12.66 -1.29
N LEU A 58 2.65 12.16 -2.05
CA LEU A 58 1.97 10.90 -1.75
C LEU A 58 2.90 9.73 -2.04
N LEU A 59 2.83 8.67 -1.22
CA LEU A 59 3.29 7.33 -1.58
C LEU A 59 2.11 6.37 -1.57
N LEU A 60 1.67 6.00 -2.76
CA LEU A 60 0.64 4.99 -2.98
C LEU A 60 1.29 3.62 -2.94
N VAL A 61 0.83 2.77 -2.02
CA VAL A 61 1.47 1.49 -1.72
C VAL A 61 0.49 0.35 -1.99
N ASP A 62 0.87 -0.55 -2.90
CA ASP A 62 0.20 -1.84 -3.01
C ASP A 62 0.67 -2.78 -1.90
N ILE A 63 -0.05 -3.87 -1.68
CA ILE A 63 0.24 -4.85 -0.64
C ILE A 63 0.74 -6.14 -1.25
N ASP A 64 -0.03 -6.73 -2.15
CA ASP A 64 0.34 -7.97 -2.83
C ASP A 64 1.52 -7.71 -3.78
N GLY A 65 2.56 -8.55 -3.71
CA GLY A 65 3.80 -8.32 -4.45
C GLY A 65 4.69 -7.18 -3.94
N VAL A 66 4.30 -6.46 -2.87
CA VAL A 66 5.06 -5.37 -2.25
C VAL A 66 5.40 -5.68 -0.79
N LEU A 67 4.41 -5.98 0.03
CA LEU A 67 4.52 -6.35 1.44
C LEU A 67 4.18 -7.82 1.68
N SER A 68 3.14 -8.32 0.99
CA SER A 68 2.73 -9.73 0.93
C SER A 68 3.34 -10.36 -0.30
N LEU A 69 4.31 -11.27 -0.10
CA LEU A 69 5.11 -11.81 -1.18
C LEU A 69 4.58 -13.18 -1.66
N PHE A 70 4.78 -13.46 -2.94
CA PHE A 70 4.43 -14.74 -3.54
C PHE A 70 5.46 -15.14 -4.61
N GLY A 71 5.71 -16.45 -4.72
CA GLY A 71 6.73 -16.98 -5.62
C GLY A 71 6.33 -16.95 -7.10
N PRO A 72 7.27 -17.20 -8.02
CA PRO A 72 7.07 -17.21 -9.47
C PRO A 72 6.33 -18.47 -9.95
N GLY A 73 5.26 -18.91 -9.27
CA GLY A 73 4.46 -20.05 -9.64
C GLY A 73 3.21 -19.69 -10.42
N GLU A 74 2.70 -20.59 -11.28
CA GLU A 74 1.47 -20.36 -12.07
C GLU A 74 0.23 -20.04 -11.22
N HIS A 75 0.32 -20.15 -9.89
CA HIS A 75 -0.79 -19.99 -8.97
C HIS A 75 -0.51 -19.02 -7.79
N GLY A 76 0.58 -18.23 -7.84
CA GLY A 76 0.83 -17.19 -6.83
C GLY A 76 0.79 -17.72 -5.39
N THR A 77 1.36 -18.90 -5.12
CA THR A 77 1.45 -19.44 -3.75
C THR A 77 2.38 -18.57 -2.92
N ALA A 78 1.93 -18.18 -1.72
CA ALA A 78 2.78 -17.50 -0.76
C ALA A 78 4.00 -18.39 -0.46
N THR A 79 5.17 -17.94 -0.89
CA THR A 79 6.46 -18.63 -0.67
C THR A 79 7.41 -17.70 0.03
N ALA A 80 8.18 -18.24 0.99
CA ALA A 80 9.32 -17.51 1.51
C ALA A 80 10.31 -17.29 0.35
N PRO A 81 10.89 -16.08 0.20
CA PRO A 81 11.88 -15.84 -0.84
C PRO A 81 13.08 -16.75 -0.64
N GLU A 82 13.51 -17.44 -1.70
CA GLU A 82 14.72 -18.23 -1.67
C GLU A 82 15.96 -17.36 -1.42
N PRO A 83 16.94 -17.83 -0.64
CA PRO A 83 18.21 -17.14 -0.52
C PRO A 83 18.87 -17.06 -1.90
N ALA A 84 19.41 -15.89 -2.25
CA ALA A 84 20.13 -15.71 -3.51
C ALA A 84 21.27 -16.75 -3.62
N PRO A 85 21.46 -17.40 -4.80
CA PRO A 85 22.53 -18.36 -4.97
C PRO A 85 23.89 -17.69 -4.70
N PRO A 86 24.82 -18.39 -4.03
CA PRO A 86 26.15 -17.86 -3.78
C PRO A 86 26.91 -17.72 -5.11
N GLY A 87 27.21 -16.49 -5.52
CA GLY A 87 28.05 -16.24 -6.70
C GLY A 87 27.57 -15.17 -7.67
N GLU A 88 26.32 -14.80 -7.69
CA GLU A 88 25.87 -13.64 -8.44
C GLU A 88 25.88 -12.42 -7.50
N GLY A 89 26.74 -11.44 -7.78
CA GLY A 89 26.99 -10.28 -6.96
C GLY A 89 25.80 -9.32 -6.78
N SER A 90 24.64 -9.84 -6.40
CA SER A 90 23.51 -9.06 -5.93
C SER A 90 23.76 -8.69 -4.47
N SER A 91 24.21 -7.47 -4.24
CA SER A 91 24.40 -6.86 -2.92
C SER A 91 23.06 -6.62 -2.19
N GLU A 92 21.99 -7.31 -2.55
CA GLU A 92 20.69 -7.17 -1.91
C GLU A 92 20.60 -8.10 -0.69
N ALA A 93 20.31 -7.49 0.46
CA ALA A 93 20.07 -8.22 1.69
C ALA A 93 18.94 -9.24 1.53
N PRO A 94 18.99 -10.37 2.26
CA PRO A 94 17.93 -11.36 2.25
C PRO A 94 16.60 -10.74 2.73
N VAL A 95 15.50 -11.14 2.11
CA VAL A 95 14.17 -10.72 2.53
C VAL A 95 13.74 -11.56 3.73
N SER A 96 13.39 -10.91 4.82
CA SER A 96 12.87 -11.54 6.05
C SER A 96 11.36 -11.31 6.15
N GLY A 97 10.66 -12.27 6.77
CA GLY A 97 9.22 -12.21 6.97
C GLY A 97 8.68 -13.45 7.63
N SER A 98 7.36 -13.58 7.70
CA SER A 98 6.67 -14.72 8.28
C SER A 98 5.33 -14.99 7.59
N PHE A 99 4.86 -16.25 7.69
CA PHE A 99 3.56 -16.64 7.18
C PHE A 99 2.45 -16.29 8.17
N HIS A 100 1.37 -15.72 7.65
CA HIS A 100 0.15 -15.40 8.39
C HIS A 100 -1.07 -15.85 7.61
N ALA A 101 -2.06 -16.42 8.30
CA ALA A 101 -3.35 -16.71 7.70
C ALA A 101 -4.28 -15.50 7.86
N ILE A 102 -4.64 -14.87 6.77
CA ILE A 102 -5.55 -13.71 6.72
C ILE A 102 -6.80 -14.13 5.95
N ASP A 103 -7.94 -14.09 6.60
CA ASP A 103 -9.21 -14.62 6.07
C ASP A 103 -9.10 -16.08 5.56
N GLY A 104 -8.24 -16.89 6.19
CA GLY A 104 -7.98 -18.27 5.82
C GLY A 104 -6.99 -18.47 4.66
N ILE A 105 -6.46 -17.39 4.10
CA ILE A 105 -5.47 -17.42 3.02
C ILE A 105 -4.07 -17.21 3.61
N PRO A 106 -3.08 -18.06 3.28
CA PRO A 106 -1.71 -17.86 3.73
C PRO A 106 -1.05 -16.69 2.96
N HIS A 107 -0.43 -15.77 3.69
CA HIS A 107 0.38 -14.66 3.17
C HIS A 107 1.76 -14.72 3.78
N PHE A 108 2.82 -14.58 2.97
CA PHE A 108 4.15 -14.31 3.48
C PHE A 108 4.34 -12.80 3.59
N LEU A 109 4.25 -12.27 4.82
CA LEU A 109 4.41 -10.85 5.09
C LEU A 109 5.88 -10.51 5.35
N SER A 110 6.43 -9.60 4.54
CA SER A 110 7.84 -9.20 4.59
C SER A 110 8.07 -8.14 5.67
N SER A 111 8.80 -8.51 6.73
CA SER A 111 9.28 -7.55 7.72
C SER A 111 10.35 -6.61 7.16
N THR A 112 11.12 -7.07 6.17
CA THR A 112 12.07 -6.21 5.42
C THR A 112 11.36 -5.09 4.70
N ALA A 113 10.30 -5.40 3.95
CA ALA A 113 9.52 -4.41 3.23
C ALA A 113 8.82 -3.43 4.19
N ALA A 114 8.29 -3.92 5.31
CA ALA A 114 7.70 -3.08 6.35
C ALA A 114 8.72 -2.09 6.95
N ALA A 115 9.94 -2.54 7.26
CA ALA A 115 10.99 -1.67 7.77
C ALA A 115 11.38 -0.58 6.75
N HIS A 116 11.44 -0.92 5.47
CA HIS A 116 11.68 0.05 4.40
C HIS A 116 10.54 1.05 4.27
N LEU A 117 9.28 0.60 4.35
CA LEU A 117 8.12 1.47 4.30
C LEU A 117 8.09 2.47 5.48
N LEU A 118 8.38 2.01 6.71
CA LEU A 118 8.53 2.87 7.88
C LEU A 118 9.63 3.93 7.70
N SER A 119 10.73 3.58 7.04
CA SER A 119 11.81 4.54 6.75
C SER A 119 11.39 5.63 5.75
N LEU A 120 10.35 5.40 4.96
CA LEU A 120 9.80 6.36 3.99
C LEU A 120 8.75 7.30 4.61
N GLU A 121 8.13 6.95 5.73
CA GLU A 121 7.06 7.72 6.38
C GLU A 121 7.42 9.20 6.63
N PRO A 122 8.64 9.58 7.04
CA PRO A 122 8.99 10.98 7.25
C PRO A 122 8.96 11.84 5.96
N PHE A 123 9.06 11.21 4.80
CA PHE A 123 9.21 11.87 3.49
C PHE A 123 7.93 11.87 2.67
N PHE A 124 6.97 11.02 3.01
CA PHE A 124 5.74 10.81 2.23
C PHE A 124 4.50 10.80 3.11
N ASP A 125 3.36 11.14 2.53
CA ASP A 125 2.06 10.78 3.07
C ASP A 125 1.67 9.41 2.50
N LEU A 126 1.71 8.37 3.36
CA LEU A 126 1.45 6.99 2.95
C LEU A 126 -0.05 6.76 2.73
N VAL A 127 -0.39 6.02 1.66
CA VAL A 127 -1.78 5.68 1.31
C VAL A 127 -1.81 4.25 0.75
N TRP A 128 -2.69 3.41 1.24
CA TRP A 128 -2.91 2.09 0.66
C TRP A 128 -3.61 2.19 -0.70
N ALA A 129 -2.99 1.64 -1.72
CA ALA A 129 -3.52 1.53 -3.08
C ALA A 129 -3.63 0.05 -3.50
N SER A 130 -4.30 -0.74 -2.67
CA SER A 130 -4.43 -2.19 -2.80
C SER A 130 -5.88 -2.65 -2.77
N GLY A 131 -6.16 -3.79 -3.38
CA GLY A 131 -7.44 -4.47 -3.28
C GLY A 131 -7.84 -4.88 -1.86
N TRP A 132 -6.94 -4.79 -0.90
CA TRP A 132 -7.24 -5.01 0.51
C TRP A 132 -8.12 -3.90 1.11
N GLU A 133 -8.06 -2.69 0.56
CA GLU A 133 -8.82 -1.52 1.04
C GLU A 133 -8.69 -1.35 2.57
N GLU A 134 -9.80 -1.27 3.34
CA GLU A 134 -9.80 -1.15 4.79
C GLU A 134 -9.14 -2.30 5.54
N LYS A 135 -9.12 -3.50 4.97
CA LYS A 135 -8.49 -4.68 5.58
C LYS A 135 -6.99 -4.50 5.82
N ALA A 136 -6.32 -3.67 5.02
CA ALA A 136 -4.92 -3.33 5.25
C ALA A 136 -4.69 -2.81 6.67
N ASN A 137 -5.56 -1.92 7.14
CA ASN A 137 -5.51 -1.35 8.48
C ASN A 137 -5.96 -2.31 9.59
N GLU A 138 -6.73 -3.36 9.26
CA GLU A 138 -7.12 -4.38 10.23
C GLU A 138 -5.95 -5.31 10.60
N TYR A 139 -5.07 -5.63 9.64
CA TYR A 139 -4.06 -6.65 9.81
C TYR A 139 -2.63 -6.11 9.90
N LEU A 140 -2.22 -5.24 8.97
CA LEU A 140 -0.80 -4.90 8.80
C LEU A 140 -0.18 -4.13 9.97
N PRO A 141 -0.90 -3.21 10.69
CA PRO A 141 -0.34 -2.57 11.87
C PRO A 141 0.07 -3.57 12.95
N HIS A 142 -0.74 -4.59 13.18
CA HIS A 142 -0.48 -5.60 14.21
C HIS A 142 0.57 -6.62 13.80
N LEU A 143 0.62 -6.99 12.51
CA LEU A 143 1.50 -8.05 12.00
C LEU A 143 2.88 -7.53 11.61
N LEU A 144 2.97 -6.28 11.16
CA LEU A 144 4.20 -5.67 10.64
C LEU A 144 4.65 -4.42 11.40
N GLY A 145 3.92 -3.98 12.43
CA GLY A 145 4.25 -2.76 13.18
C GLY A 145 4.09 -1.48 12.37
N LEU A 146 3.25 -1.49 11.34
CA LEU A 146 2.99 -0.31 10.50
C LEU A 146 2.05 0.67 11.21
N PRO A 147 2.02 1.97 10.79
CA PRO A 147 1.10 2.94 11.35
C PRO A 147 -0.35 2.46 11.22
N PRO A 148 -1.17 2.61 12.27
CA PRO A 148 -2.60 2.33 12.20
C PRO A 148 -3.32 3.41 11.37
N GLU A 149 -4.46 3.05 10.79
CA GLU A 149 -5.39 3.99 10.15
C GLU A 149 -4.80 4.81 9.00
N LEU A 150 -3.87 4.23 8.22
CA LEU A 150 -3.43 4.87 6.99
C LEU A 150 -4.62 5.07 6.05
N PRO A 151 -4.69 6.22 5.32
CA PRO A 151 -5.66 6.38 4.26
C PRO A 151 -5.57 5.25 3.24
N PHE A 152 -6.70 4.88 2.65
CA PHE A 152 -6.75 3.85 1.62
C PHE A 152 -7.69 4.23 0.49
N LEU A 153 -7.39 3.75 -0.72
CA LEU A 153 -8.23 3.94 -1.88
C LEU A 153 -9.33 2.87 -1.90
N ARG A 154 -10.56 3.30 -2.28
CA ARG A 154 -11.65 2.39 -2.56
C ARG A 154 -11.76 2.17 -4.05
N PHE A 155 -11.72 0.91 -4.43
CA PHE A 155 -11.89 0.49 -5.81
C PHE A 155 -13.29 -0.08 -5.98
N GLY A 156 -14.23 0.70 -6.43
CA GLY A 156 -15.63 0.28 -6.58
C GLY A 156 -15.80 -1.05 -7.34
N ARG A 157 -17.06 -1.45 -7.66
CA ARG A 157 -17.37 -2.71 -8.38
C ARG A 157 -16.76 -2.83 -9.79
N SER A 158 -15.98 -1.84 -10.19
CA SER A 158 -15.26 -1.80 -11.47
C SER A 158 -13.95 -2.59 -11.47
N ARG A 159 -13.75 -3.50 -10.53
CA ARG A 159 -12.59 -4.40 -10.50
C ARG A 159 -12.65 -5.35 -11.70
N GLY A 160 -11.67 -5.26 -12.59
CA GLY A 160 -11.50 -6.16 -13.72
C GLY A 160 -11.04 -5.47 -15.01
N PRO A 161 -10.43 -6.23 -15.93
CA PRO A 161 -9.98 -5.70 -17.22
C PRO A 161 -11.11 -4.98 -17.99
N GLY A 162 -10.83 -3.78 -18.50
CA GLY A 162 -11.76 -3.02 -19.34
C GLY A 162 -12.84 -2.23 -18.61
N LYS A 163 -12.80 -2.12 -17.27
CA LYS A 163 -13.77 -1.34 -16.48
C LYS A 163 -13.24 0.00 -15.99
N SER A 164 -11.92 0.23 -16.03
CA SER A 164 -11.32 1.54 -15.79
C SER A 164 -11.39 2.36 -17.09
N THR A 165 -11.68 3.66 -16.98
CA THR A 165 -11.63 4.59 -18.11
C THR A 165 -10.19 4.87 -18.56
N LEU A 166 -9.22 4.65 -17.68
CA LEU A 166 -7.79 4.86 -17.91
C LEU A 166 -7.03 3.56 -18.24
N GLY A 167 -7.72 2.43 -18.39
CA GLY A 167 -7.14 1.15 -18.78
C GLY A 167 -6.75 0.25 -17.60
N HIS A 168 -5.89 0.69 -16.68
CA HIS A 168 -5.55 -0.08 -15.48
C HIS A 168 -6.58 0.17 -14.37
N TRP A 169 -7.02 -0.89 -13.67
CA TRP A 169 -8.15 -0.85 -12.74
C TRP A 169 -7.98 0.05 -11.51
N LYS A 170 -6.75 0.40 -11.13
CA LYS A 170 -6.44 1.31 -10.01
C LYS A 170 -6.43 2.78 -10.42
N LEU A 171 -6.19 3.09 -11.70
CA LEU A 171 -5.87 4.44 -12.16
C LEU A 171 -6.95 5.48 -11.87
N ASP A 172 -8.23 5.15 -12.10
CA ASP A 172 -9.32 6.11 -11.86
C ASP A 172 -9.35 6.57 -10.39
N ALA A 173 -9.15 5.64 -9.45
CA ALA A 173 -9.13 5.97 -8.02
C ALA A 173 -7.87 6.74 -7.63
N ILE A 174 -6.72 6.34 -8.19
CA ILE A 174 -5.43 7.01 -7.95
C ILE A 174 -5.49 8.45 -8.48
N ASP A 175 -5.95 8.66 -9.71
CA ASP A 175 -6.02 9.98 -10.33
C ASP A 175 -6.94 10.93 -9.56
N ALA A 176 -8.13 10.44 -9.20
CA ALA A 176 -9.10 11.19 -8.41
C ALA A 176 -8.56 11.58 -7.02
N TYR A 177 -7.82 10.67 -6.35
CA TYR A 177 -7.27 10.93 -5.03
C TYR A 177 -6.06 11.86 -5.05
N ALA A 178 -5.17 11.64 -6.01
CA ALA A 178 -3.92 12.38 -6.10
C ALA A 178 -4.13 13.84 -6.55
N GLY A 179 -5.08 14.10 -7.45
CA GLY A 179 -5.29 15.42 -8.02
C GLY A 179 -3.97 15.98 -8.57
N GLU A 180 -3.60 17.18 -8.14
CA GLU A 180 -2.36 17.84 -8.57
C GLU A 180 -1.16 17.59 -7.63
N ARG A 181 -1.27 16.70 -6.66
CA ARG A 181 -0.15 16.39 -5.76
C ARG A 181 0.92 15.59 -6.49
N ALA A 182 2.19 15.85 -6.14
CA ALA A 182 3.29 14.96 -6.47
C ALA A 182 3.05 13.59 -5.82
N LEU A 183 3.27 12.50 -6.55
CA LEU A 183 3.08 11.16 -6.04
C LEU A 183 4.14 10.18 -6.54
N ALA A 184 4.48 9.21 -5.69
CA ALA A 184 5.08 7.96 -6.07
C ALA A 184 4.07 6.82 -5.91
N TRP A 185 4.09 5.83 -6.79
CA TRP A 185 3.24 4.64 -6.71
C TRP A 185 4.11 3.40 -6.85
N ILE A 186 4.06 2.54 -5.80
CA ILE A 186 4.78 1.28 -5.75
C ILE A 186 3.80 0.11 -5.89
N ASP A 187 4.05 -0.78 -6.87
CA ASP A 187 3.15 -1.86 -7.25
C ASP A 187 3.93 -2.91 -8.08
N ASP A 188 3.54 -4.17 -8.04
CA ASP A 188 4.15 -5.24 -8.83
C ASP A 188 3.55 -5.38 -10.24
N ALA A 189 2.37 -4.79 -10.46
CA ALA A 189 1.56 -4.94 -11.68
C ALA A 189 1.48 -3.67 -12.54
N LEU A 190 2.51 -2.82 -12.50
CA LEU A 190 2.58 -1.61 -13.35
C LEU A 190 2.71 -1.99 -14.82
N ASP A 191 1.74 -1.57 -15.65
CA ASP A 191 1.70 -1.81 -17.08
C ASP A 191 1.99 -0.55 -17.92
N ALA A 192 1.93 -0.68 -19.24
CA ALA A 192 2.13 0.44 -20.16
C ALA A 192 1.14 1.59 -19.94
N THR A 193 -0.11 1.29 -19.58
CA THR A 193 -1.14 2.32 -19.34
C THR A 193 -0.82 3.14 -18.11
N CYS A 194 -0.24 2.53 -17.07
CA CYS A 194 0.25 3.24 -15.88
C CYS A 194 1.37 4.23 -16.25
N HIS A 195 2.30 3.82 -17.10
CA HIS A 195 3.41 4.68 -17.55
C HIS A 195 2.92 5.82 -18.45
N GLU A 196 2.00 5.58 -19.36
CA GLU A 196 1.38 6.60 -20.20
C GLU A 196 0.64 7.65 -19.35
N TRP A 197 -0.17 7.18 -18.40
CA TRP A 197 -0.87 8.06 -17.47
C TRP A 197 0.11 8.90 -16.64
N ALA A 198 1.14 8.28 -16.06
CA ALA A 198 2.13 9.00 -15.26
C ALA A 198 2.88 10.07 -16.09
N GLY A 199 3.21 9.77 -17.35
CA GLY A 199 3.84 10.71 -18.29
C GLY A 199 2.94 11.87 -18.73
N ALA A 200 1.62 11.69 -18.70
CA ALA A 200 0.64 12.72 -19.04
C ALA A 200 0.32 13.66 -17.86
N ARG A 201 0.68 13.30 -16.62
CA ARG A 201 0.45 14.14 -15.45
C ARG A 201 1.34 15.39 -15.46
N ARG A 202 0.76 16.51 -15.07
CA ARG A 202 1.52 17.79 -14.89
C ARG A 202 2.38 17.77 -13.62
N SER A 203 1.91 17.07 -12.60
CA SER A 203 2.61 16.98 -11.31
C SER A 203 3.64 15.88 -11.32
N PRO A 204 4.78 16.04 -10.64
CA PRO A 204 5.81 15.00 -10.56
C PRO A 204 5.23 13.65 -10.14
N THR A 205 5.50 12.63 -10.93
CA THR A 205 4.99 11.27 -10.73
C THR A 205 6.11 10.27 -10.91
N LEU A 206 6.25 9.36 -9.93
CA LEU A 206 7.21 8.27 -9.98
C LEU A 206 6.47 6.93 -9.87
N LEU A 207 6.68 6.03 -10.83
CA LEU A 207 6.26 4.64 -10.75
C LEU A 207 7.43 3.76 -10.33
N VAL A 208 7.20 2.88 -9.36
CA VAL A 208 8.22 1.97 -8.81
C VAL A 208 7.67 0.55 -8.86
N GLY A 209 8.14 -0.22 -9.84
CA GLY A 209 7.77 -1.64 -9.98
C GLY A 209 8.56 -2.51 -9.01
N THR A 210 7.89 -3.44 -8.34
CA THR A 210 8.51 -4.49 -7.53
C THR A 210 8.49 -5.83 -8.25
N LYS A 211 9.28 -6.77 -7.74
CA LYS A 211 9.15 -8.18 -8.09
C LYS A 211 8.31 -8.85 -6.98
N PRO A 212 7.20 -9.54 -7.31
CA PRO A 212 6.28 -10.07 -6.30
C PRO A 212 6.92 -11.06 -5.32
N GLU A 213 8.02 -11.72 -5.71
CA GLU A 213 8.81 -12.60 -4.85
C GLU A 213 9.80 -11.86 -3.94
N ARG A 214 10.02 -10.56 -4.16
CA ARG A 214 10.98 -9.74 -3.40
C ARG A 214 10.34 -8.57 -2.67
N GLY A 215 9.29 -7.99 -3.24
CA GLY A 215 8.59 -6.82 -2.72
C GLY A 215 9.41 -5.55 -2.68
N LEU A 216 9.12 -4.70 -1.69
CA LEU A 216 9.86 -3.45 -1.45
C LEU A 216 11.23 -3.76 -0.81
N THR A 217 12.28 -3.66 -1.63
CA THR A 217 13.67 -3.86 -1.20
C THR A 217 14.39 -2.52 -0.96
N GLY A 218 15.63 -2.60 -0.48
CA GLY A 218 16.50 -1.41 -0.34
C GLY A 218 16.75 -0.65 -1.64
N ARG A 219 16.58 -1.30 -2.81
CA ARG A 219 16.70 -0.67 -4.11
C ARG A 219 15.54 0.31 -4.36
N GLU A 220 14.31 -0.15 -4.22
CA GLU A 220 13.09 0.65 -4.40
C GLU A 220 13.02 1.76 -3.35
N MET A 221 13.38 1.45 -2.09
CA MET A 221 13.46 2.45 -1.01
C MET A 221 14.42 3.60 -1.38
N ARG A 222 15.66 3.29 -1.84
CA ARG A 222 16.61 4.32 -2.26
C ARG A 222 16.12 5.13 -3.45
N GLN A 223 15.43 4.51 -4.41
CA GLN A 223 14.82 5.20 -5.55
C GLN A 223 13.77 6.22 -5.08
N LEU A 224 12.90 5.85 -4.15
CA LEU A 224 11.88 6.70 -3.56
C LEU A 224 12.50 7.86 -2.78
N LEU A 225 13.48 7.60 -1.90
CA LEU A 225 14.18 8.64 -1.14
C LEU A 225 14.90 9.63 -2.04
N GLY A 226 15.60 9.13 -3.08
CA GLY A 226 16.27 9.99 -4.05
C GLY A 226 15.31 10.89 -4.83
N TRP A 227 14.11 10.38 -5.15
CA TRP A 227 13.08 11.18 -5.81
C TRP A 227 12.48 12.23 -4.87
N ALA A 228 12.13 11.88 -3.63
CA ALA A 228 11.63 12.84 -2.64
C ALA A 228 12.66 13.95 -2.35
N GLY A 229 13.95 13.59 -2.25
CA GLY A 229 15.02 14.57 -2.07
C GLY A 229 15.14 15.58 -3.22
N ARG A 230 14.93 15.16 -4.47
CA ARG A 230 14.90 16.07 -5.63
C ARG A 230 13.71 17.02 -5.59
N LEU A 231 12.53 16.56 -5.18
CA LEU A 231 11.33 17.40 -5.05
C LEU A 231 11.51 18.51 -3.98
N ALA A 232 12.23 18.23 -2.91
CA ALA A 232 12.47 19.19 -1.85
C ALA A 232 13.45 20.33 -2.26
N GLN A 233 14.13 20.20 -3.40
CA GLN A 233 15.10 21.19 -3.93
C GLN A 233 14.49 22.11 -5.01
N THR A 234 13.25 21.84 -5.44
CA THR A 234 12.51 22.61 -6.44
C THR A 234 11.47 23.52 -5.79
#